data_eac9f6b71e5fa3e279d01e21875093d9
#
_entry.id   eac9f6b71e5fa3e279d01e21875093d9
#
_cell.length_a   1.000
_cell.length_b   1.000
_cell.length_c   1.000
_cell.angle_alpha   90.00
_cell.angle_beta   90.00
_cell.angle_gamma   90.00
#
_symmetry.space_group_name_H-M   'P 1'
#
loop_
_entity.id
_entity.type
_entity.pdbx_description
1 polymer ?
#
loop_
_entity_poly.entity_id
_entity_poly.type
_entity_poly.pdbx_seq_one_letter_code
_entity_poly.pdbx_strand_id
1 'polypeptide(L)'
;MKLYDLIKKKLFKKQPVKTGDHLVDFYNRIDEDSRLLSKHGRIEFLTTVKYIEKYLKDGMKIMEIGAATGRYSHYFAQKGFEVDAVDLIEHNIEIFKSKTQPNEKISIRQGNAINLSDYPDESYDITLLLGPMYHLYTVEDQKKALSEAMRITKSGGYVFVAYCMVDPSVLTGIFKNNKVQQSIEDGLIDT
;
A
#
# COMPACT_ATOMS: atom_id res chain seq x y z
N MET A 1 15.02 -27.51 9.30
CA MET A 1 14.54 -26.38 8.43
C MET A 1 13.27 -25.88 9.08
N LYS A 2 13.20 -24.62 9.47
CA LYS A 2 12.05 -24.10 10.22
C LYS A 2 10.82 -24.03 9.30
N LEU A 3 9.63 -24.30 9.81
CA LEU A 3 8.32 -24.22 9.11
C LEU A 3 8.19 -22.94 8.27
N TYR A 4 8.71 -21.84 8.79
CA TYR A 4 8.80 -20.54 8.11
C TYR A 4 9.55 -20.61 6.76
N ASP A 5 10.68 -21.34 6.69
CA ASP A 5 11.47 -21.46 5.47
C ASP A 5 10.78 -22.34 4.43
N LEU A 6 10.00 -23.34 4.88
CA LEU A 6 9.21 -24.21 4.00
C LEU A 6 8.04 -23.47 3.37
N ILE A 7 7.30 -22.71 4.19
CA ILE A 7 6.19 -21.86 3.75
C ILE A 7 6.69 -20.81 2.75
N LYS A 8 7.80 -20.16 3.07
CA LYS A 8 8.45 -19.18 2.18
C LYS A 8 8.88 -19.80 0.86
N LYS A 9 9.46 -21.01 0.89
CA LYS A 9 9.95 -21.70 -0.30
C LYS A 9 8.85 -22.20 -1.23
N LYS A 10 7.65 -22.55 -0.70
CA LYS A 10 6.50 -23.01 -1.51
C LYS A 10 5.59 -21.87 -1.96
N LEU A 11 5.31 -20.88 -1.12
CA LEU A 11 4.49 -19.73 -1.47
C LEU A 11 5.18 -18.82 -2.52
N PHE A 12 6.52 -18.79 -2.55
CA PHE A 12 7.29 -17.95 -3.46
C PHE A 12 7.95 -18.71 -4.61
N LYS A 13 7.60 -19.98 -4.86
CA LYS A 13 8.05 -20.76 -6.04
C LYS A 13 7.34 -20.36 -7.35
N LYS A 14 6.59 -19.27 -7.38
CA LYS A 14 6.03 -18.79 -8.63
C LYS A 14 7.11 -18.10 -9.46
N GLN A 15 7.14 -18.42 -10.74
CA GLN A 15 7.89 -17.73 -11.80
C GLN A 15 7.74 -16.20 -11.64
N PRO A 16 8.74 -15.40 -12.00
CA PRO A 16 8.63 -13.96 -11.95
C PRO A 16 7.46 -13.53 -12.86
N VAL A 17 6.31 -13.30 -12.24
CA VAL A 17 5.19 -12.65 -12.90
C VAL A 17 5.69 -11.25 -13.22
N LYS A 18 5.61 -10.81 -14.47
CA LYS A 18 5.81 -9.41 -14.83
C LYS A 18 4.79 -8.62 -14.02
N THR A 19 5.27 -7.87 -13.06
CA THR A 19 4.49 -7.27 -11.97
C THR A 19 3.37 -6.34 -12.47
N GLY A 20 3.53 -5.73 -13.66
CA GLY A 20 2.61 -4.75 -14.20
C GLY A 20 1.27 -5.33 -14.65
N ASP A 21 1.28 -6.28 -15.58
CA ASP A 21 0.05 -6.72 -16.26
C ASP A 21 -0.92 -7.45 -15.33
N HIS A 22 -0.41 -8.30 -14.43
CA HIS A 22 -1.24 -9.02 -13.46
C HIS A 22 -1.88 -8.08 -12.42
N LEU A 23 -1.19 -7.02 -12.05
CA LEU A 23 -1.67 -6.06 -11.06
C LEU A 23 -2.81 -5.22 -11.65
N VAL A 24 -2.65 -4.76 -12.89
CA VAL A 24 -3.69 -4.05 -13.65
C VAL A 24 -4.95 -4.90 -13.76
N ASP A 25 -4.80 -6.16 -14.18
CA ASP A 25 -5.92 -7.10 -14.29
C ASP A 25 -6.61 -7.36 -12.95
N PHE A 26 -5.83 -7.45 -11.87
CA PHE A 26 -6.36 -7.64 -10.52
C PHE A 26 -7.21 -6.45 -10.08
N TYR A 27 -6.67 -5.23 -10.16
CA TYR A 27 -7.37 -4.02 -9.71
C TYR A 27 -8.54 -3.63 -10.60
N ASN A 28 -8.56 -4.01 -11.88
CA ASN A 28 -9.72 -3.83 -12.75
C ASN A 28 -10.91 -4.75 -12.38
N ARG A 29 -10.68 -5.79 -11.56
CA ARG A 29 -11.72 -6.77 -11.16
C ARG A 29 -12.22 -6.61 -9.74
N ILE A 30 -11.51 -5.87 -8.89
CA ILE A 30 -11.89 -5.68 -7.50
C ILE A 30 -12.42 -4.27 -7.26
N ASP A 31 -13.34 -4.16 -6.34
CA ASP A 31 -13.81 -2.87 -5.83
C ASP A 31 -12.88 -2.41 -4.69
N GLU A 32 -11.73 -1.82 -5.06
CA GLU A 32 -10.78 -1.27 -4.10
C GLU A 32 -11.37 -0.10 -3.32
N ASP A 33 -12.33 0.60 -3.91
CA ASP A 33 -12.96 1.76 -3.27
C ASP A 33 -13.76 1.40 -2.01
N SER A 34 -14.45 0.26 -2.04
CA SER A 34 -15.20 -0.22 -0.87
C SER A 34 -14.35 -0.97 0.16
N ARG A 35 -13.10 -1.35 -0.18
CA ARG A 35 -12.24 -2.15 0.70
C ARG A 35 -12.09 -1.53 2.11
N LEU A 36 -11.71 -0.27 2.17
CA LEU A 36 -11.53 0.44 3.45
C LEU A 36 -12.86 0.90 4.08
N LEU A 37 -13.99 0.71 3.41
CA LEU A 37 -15.33 0.91 3.96
C LEU A 37 -15.87 -0.34 4.67
N SER A 38 -15.30 -1.51 4.40
CA SER A 38 -15.64 -2.75 5.08
C SER A 38 -15.37 -2.66 6.59
N LYS A 39 -15.99 -3.54 7.37
CA LYS A 39 -15.80 -3.56 8.84
C LYS A 39 -14.33 -3.64 9.25
N HIS A 40 -13.55 -4.49 8.59
CA HIS A 40 -12.12 -4.64 8.87
C HIS A 40 -11.30 -3.48 8.30
N GLY A 41 -11.57 -3.06 7.07
CA GLY A 41 -10.88 -1.95 6.44
C GLY A 41 -11.10 -0.61 7.15
N ARG A 42 -12.24 -0.40 7.78
CA ARG A 42 -12.48 0.79 8.63
C ARG A 42 -11.58 0.81 9.86
N ILE A 43 -11.31 -0.34 10.47
CA ILE A 43 -10.38 -0.42 11.61
C ILE A 43 -8.95 -0.12 11.13
N GLU A 44 -8.53 -0.71 10.02
CA GLU A 44 -7.24 -0.43 9.36
C GLU A 44 -7.10 1.08 9.11
N PHE A 45 -8.07 1.68 8.43
CA PHE A 45 -8.08 3.10 8.10
C PHE A 45 -7.98 3.98 9.34
N LEU A 46 -8.87 3.81 10.32
CA LEU A 46 -8.93 4.63 11.53
C LEU A 46 -7.66 4.51 12.37
N THR A 47 -7.11 3.29 12.46
CA THR A 47 -5.86 3.05 13.19
C THR A 47 -4.70 3.75 12.50
N THR A 48 -4.56 3.57 11.20
CA THR A 48 -3.49 4.19 10.39
C THR A 48 -3.56 5.71 10.49
N VAL A 49 -4.72 6.31 10.27
CA VAL A 49 -4.94 7.76 10.41
C VAL A 49 -4.53 8.23 11.80
N LYS A 50 -5.00 7.57 12.87
CA LYS A 50 -4.66 7.93 14.24
C LYS A 50 -3.15 7.95 14.51
N TYR A 51 -2.41 7.03 13.89
CA TYR A 51 -0.94 7.01 14.01
C TYR A 51 -0.28 8.13 13.23
N ILE A 52 -0.72 8.39 12.01
CA ILE A 52 -0.18 9.47 11.16
C ILE A 52 -0.44 10.84 11.81
N GLU A 53 -1.65 11.07 12.33
CA GLU A 53 -2.04 12.33 12.97
C GLU A 53 -1.18 12.73 14.17
N LYS A 54 -0.50 11.78 14.83
CA LYS A 54 0.43 12.10 15.93
C LYS A 54 1.66 12.91 15.48
N TYR A 55 1.98 12.84 14.19
CA TYR A 55 3.17 13.47 13.63
C TYR A 55 2.83 14.63 12.68
N LEU A 56 1.53 14.82 12.37
CA LEU A 56 1.07 15.93 11.53
C LEU A 56 1.12 17.26 12.29
N LYS A 57 1.56 18.28 11.57
CA LYS A 57 1.53 19.67 12.01
C LYS A 57 0.96 20.53 10.88
N ASP A 58 0.34 21.66 11.21
CA ASP A 58 -0.22 22.58 10.21
C ASP A 58 0.83 22.98 9.17
N GLY A 59 0.40 23.01 7.92
CA GLY A 59 1.24 23.40 6.79
C GLY A 59 2.16 22.29 6.25
N MET A 60 2.14 21.08 6.84
CA MET A 60 2.89 19.93 6.31
C MET A 60 2.32 19.49 4.96
N LYS A 61 3.23 19.03 4.09
CA LYS A 61 2.93 18.43 2.78
C LYS A 61 3.08 16.91 2.85
N ILE A 62 2.09 16.22 2.29
CA ILE A 62 1.99 14.76 2.34
C ILE A 62 2.17 14.17 0.94
N MET A 63 2.90 13.07 0.83
CA MET A 63 2.94 12.21 -0.36
C MET A 63 2.30 10.87 -0.06
N GLU A 64 1.38 10.41 -0.90
CA GLU A 64 0.87 9.03 -0.84
C GLU A 64 1.31 8.24 -2.07
N ILE A 65 2.11 7.19 -1.84
CA ILE A 65 2.62 6.28 -2.87
C ILE A 65 1.74 5.03 -2.91
N GLY A 66 1.11 4.77 -4.07
CA GLY A 66 0.11 3.72 -4.23
C GLY A 66 -1.21 4.11 -3.58
N ALA A 67 -1.72 5.28 -3.95
CA ALA A 67 -2.89 5.90 -3.33
C ALA A 67 -4.22 5.18 -3.64
N ALA A 68 -4.22 4.27 -4.61
CA ALA A 68 -5.42 3.61 -5.11
C ALA A 68 -6.53 4.64 -5.41
N THR A 69 -7.73 4.46 -4.86
CA THR A 69 -8.86 5.38 -5.04
C THR A 69 -8.85 6.60 -4.10
N GLY A 70 -7.74 6.82 -3.35
CA GLY A 70 -7.45 8.05 -2.63
C GLY A 70 -8.02 8.16 -1.22
N ARG A 71 -8.33 7.06 -0.54
CA ARG A 71 -8.99 7.11 0.77
C ARG A 71 -8.24 7.94 1.82
N TYR A 72 -6.92 7.78 1.92
CA TYR A 72 -6.10 8.57 2.84
C TYR A 72 -5.83 9.97 2.28
N SER A 73 -5.52 10.08 0.99
CA SER A 73 -5.26 11.36 0.33
C SER A 73 -6.41 12.34 0.51
N HIS A 74 -7.64 11.94 0.19
CA HIS A 74 -8.82 12.80 0.38
C HIS A 74 -9.06 13.12 1.85
N TYR A 75 -8.87 12.17 2.76
CA TYR A 75 -9.01 12.42 4.18
C TYR A 75 -8.10 13.55 4.67
N PHE A 76 -6.83 13.53 4.31
CA PHE A 76 -5.89 14.57 4.73
C PHE A 76 -6.09 15.88 3.97
N ALA A 77 -6.45 15.84 2.68
CA ALA A 77 -6.77 17.04 1.92
C ALA A 77 -8.01 17.76 2.47
N GLN A 78 -9.05 17.04 2.90
CA GLN A 78 -10.22 17.59 3.58
C GLN A 78 -9.89 18.21 4.94
N LYS A 79 -8.81 17.80 5.57
CA LYS A 79 -8.26 18.45 6.77
C LYS A 79 -7.39 19.67 6.48
N GLY A 80 -7.23 20.04 5.22
CA GLY A 80 -6.51 21.23 4.79
C GLY A 80 -5.03 21.01 4.45
N PHE A 81 -4.54 19.76 4.49
CA PHE A 81 -3.17 19.45 4.08
C PHE A 81 -3.03 19.45 2.55
N GLU A 82 -1.84 19.81 2.07
CA GLU A 82 -1.48 19.62 0.67
C GLU A 82 -1.03 18.18 0.48
N VAL A 83 -1.65 17.48 -0.47
CA VAL A 83 -1.40 16.06 -0.72
C VAL A 83 -1.07 15.83 -2.19
N ASP A 84 0.11 15.30 -2.45
CA ASP A 84 0.43 14.71 -3.75
C ASP A 84 0.30 13.19 -3.65
N ALA A 85 -0.23 12.57 -4.70
CA ALA A 85 -0.47 11.15 -4.78
C ALA A 85 0.09 10.56 -6.07
N VAL A 86 0.49 9.29 -6.00
CA VAL A 86 0.87 8.50 -7.17
C VAL A 86 0.24 7.12 -7.08
N ASP A 87 -0.27 6.62 -8.20
CA ASP A 87 -0.72 5.24 -8.32
C ASP A 87 -0.27 4.64 -9.67
N LEU A 88 -0.10 3.32 -9.71
CA LEU A 88 0.30 2.61 -10.92
C LEU A 88 -0.88 2.39 -11.86
N ILE A 89 -2.09 2.26 -11.31
CA ILE A 89 -3.29 1.78 -11.99
C ILE A 89 -4.16 2.96 -12.42
N GLU A 90 -4.29 3.16 -13.73
CA GLU A 90 -5.06 4.28 -14.29
C GLU A 90 -6.53 4.27 -13.84
N HIS A 91 -7.17 3.10 -13.79
CA HIS A 91 -8.53 2.97 -13.29
C HIS A 91 -8.71 3.52 -11.86
N ASN A 92 -7.77 3.27 -10.97
CA ASN A 92 -7.78 3.83 -9.61
C ASN A 92 -7.67 5.36 -9.64
N ILE A 93 -6.81 5.89 -10.53
CA ILE A 93 -6.59 7.33 -10.70
C ILE A 93 -7.87 8.03 -11.18
N GLU A 94 -8.60 7.41 -12.11
CA GLU A 94 -9.89 7.92 -12.60
C GLU A 94 -10.91 8.02 -11.45
N ILE A 95 -11.03 6.97 -10.64
CA ILE A 95 -11.91 6.97 -9.46
C ILE A 95 -11.46 8.03 -8.46
N PHE A 96 -10.16 8.12 -8.17
CA PHE A 96 -9.60 9.16 -7.30
C PHE A 96 -10.02 10.56 -7.76
N LYS A 97 -9.76 10.88 -9.04
CA LYS A 97 -10.10 12.18 -9.64
C LYS A 97 -11.59 12.48 -9.57
N SER A 98 -12.44 11.47 -9.77
CA SER A 98 -13.89 11.63 -9.72
C SER A 98 -14.43 12.05 -8.35
N LYS A 99 -13.68 11.80 -7.28
CA LYS A 99 -14.04 12.13 -5.89
C LYS A 99 -13.44 13.45 -5.42
N THR A 100 -12.45 13.98 -6.13
CA THR A 100 -11.73 15.20 -5.75
C THR A 100 -12.70 16.39 -5.67
N GLN A 101 -12.70 17.08 -4.54
CA GLN A 101 -13.54 18.25 -4.32
C GLN A 101 -12.76 19.55 -4.67
N PRO A 102 -13.44 20.62 -5.10
CA PRO A 102 -12.79 21.86 -5.51
C PRO A 102 -11.92 22.54 -4.44
N ASN A 103 -12.20 22.27 -3.18
CA ASN A 103 -11.47 22.84 -2.03
C ASN A 103 -10.33 21.97 -1.53
N GLU A 104 -10.12 20.78 -2.09
CA GLU A 104 -9.02 19.89 -1.75
C GLU A 104 -7.74 20.34 -2.46
N LYS A 105 -6.66 20.55 -1.70
CA LYS A 105 -5.30 20.77 -2.23
C LYS A 105 -4.65 19.43 -2.51
N ILE A 106 -5.10 18.77 -3.58
CA ILE A 106 -4.70 17.39 -3.88
C ILE A 106 -4.33 17.24 -5.36
N SER A 107 -3.29 16.47 -5.62
CA SER A 107 -2.93 16.04 -6.98
C SER A 107 -2.68 14.54 -7.04
N ILE A 108 -2.92 13.93 -8.20
CA ILE A 108 -2.56 12.53 -8.46
C ILE A 108 -1.97 12.39 -9.86
N ARG A 109 -0.92 11.57 -9.98
CA ARG A 109 -0.29 11.19 -11.25
C ARG A 109 -0.11 9.69 -11.33
N GLN A 110 -0.04 9.18 -12.55
CA GLN A 110 0.37 7.80 -12.77
C GLN A 110 1.88 7.67 -12.51
N GLY A 111 2.29 6.62 -11.80
CA GLY A 111 3.69 6.39 -11.50
C GLY A 111 3.92 5.07 -10.77
N ASN A 112 5.19 4.73 -10.59
CA ASN A 112 5.61 3.48 -9.95
C ASN A 112 6.42 3.79 -8.68
N ALA A 113 6.09 3.15 -7.59
CA ALA A 113 6.75 3.30 -6.29
C ALA A 113 8.28 3.11 -6.34
N ILE A 114 8.79 2.31 -7.28
CA ILE A 114 10.23 2.05 -7.44
C ILE A 114 10.96 3.12 -8.27
N ASN A 115 10.25 4.10 -8.78
CA ASN A 115 10.81 5.23 -9.53
C ASN A 115 9.92 6.46 -9.38
N LEU A 116 10.35 7.39 -8.54
CA LEU A 116 9.68 8.67 -8.28
C LEU A 116 10.56 9.84 -8.72
N SER A 117 11.35 9.67 -9.79
CA SER A 117 12.29 10.68 -10.30
C SER A 117 11.65 12.02 -10.65
N ASP A 118 10.33 12.03 -10.93
CA ASP A 118 9.56 13.25 -11.19
C ASP A 118 9.31 14.09 -9.92
N TYR A 119 9.61 13.53 -8.73
CA TYR A 119 9.45 14.21 -7.46
C TYR A 119 10.82 14.60 -6.90
N PRO A 120 11.01 15.88 -6.51
CA PRO A 120 12.29 16.35 -5.97
C PRO A 120 12.64 15.68 -4.63
N ASP A 121 13.93 15.66 -4.30
CA ASP A 121 14.41 15.26 -2.99
C ASP A 121 13.82 16.15 -1.90
N GLU A 122 13.64 15.63 -0.70
CA GLU A 122 13.27 16.38 0.51
C GLU A 122 12.07 17.32 0.33
N SER A 123 11.03 16.89 -0.41
CA SER A 123 9.87 17.73 -0.77
C SER A 123 8.67 17.54 0.14
N TYR A 124 8.59 16.43 0.87
CA TYR A 124 7.42 16.05 1.68
C TYR A 124 7.78 15.90 3.15
N ASP A 125 6.88 16.36 4.02
CA ASP A 125 7.05 16.21 5.47
C ASP A 125 6.65 14.82 5.94
N ILE A 126 5.64 14.24 5.27
CA ILE A 126 5.16 12.86 5.51
C ILE A 126 5.00 12.14 4.18
N THR A 127 5.54 10.93 4.10
CA THR A 127 5.35 10.03 2.96
C THR A 127 4.65 8.74 3.41
N LEU A 128 3.56 8.40 2.73
CA LEU A 128 2.77 7.21 2.98
C LEU A 128 3.09 6.17 1.90
N LEU A 129 3.63 5.03 2.30
CA LEU A 129 3.91 3.86 1.44
C LEU A 129 3.10 2.68 1.99
N LEU A 130 1.75 2.76 1.86
CA LEU A 130 0.83 1.87 2.55
C LEU A 130 0.35 0.68 1.71
N GLY A 131 0.43 0.75 0.38
CA GLY A 131 -0.02 -0.28 -0.55
C GLY A 131 1.08 -1.04 -1.30
N PRO A 132 2.07 -0.35 -1.90
CA PRO A 132 3.00 -0.96 -2.85
C PRO A 132 3.81 -2.13 -2.31
N MET A 133 4.17 -2.14 -1.03
CA MET A 133 5.00 -3.20 -0.44
C MET A 133 4.36 -4.59 -0.50
N TYR A 134 3.04 -4.68 -0.66
CA TYR A 134 2.31 -5.94 -0.82
C TYR A 134 2.50 -6.57 -2.21
N HIS A 135 2.85 -5.73 -3.19
CA HIS A 135 2.92 -6.07 -4.61
C HIS A 135 4.34 -6.10 -5.15
N LEU A 136 5.32 -5.71 -4.36
CA LEU A 136 6.74 -5.79 -4.71
C LEU A 136 7.31 -7.11 -4.20
N TYR A 137 7.45 -8.08 -5.13
CA TYR A 137 7.81 -9.45 -4.78
C TYR A 137 9.32 -9.69 -4.62
N THR A 138 10.15 -8.76 -5.08
CA THR A 138 11.60 -8.83 -4.91
C THR A 138 12.07 -7.90 -3.80
N VAL A 139 13.06 -8.35 -3.04
CA VAL A 139 13.70 -7.52 -2.00
C VAL A 139 14.32 -6.26 -2.62
N GLU A 140 14.77 -6.37 -3.86
CA GLU A 140 15.38 -5.27 -4.59
C GLU A 140 14.37 -4.17 -4.91
N ASP A 141 13.17 -4.53 -5.40
CA ASP A 141 12.12 -3.56 -5.68
C ASP A 141 11.55 -2.94 -4.38
N GLN A 142 11.42 -3.75 -3.32
CA GLN A 142 11.06 -3.24 -2.00
C GLN A 142 12.06 -2.19 -1.49
N LYS A 143 13.36 -2.46 -1.64
CA LYS A 143 14.42 -1.51 -1.26
C LYS A 143 14.38 -0.25 -2.12
N LYS A 144 14.15 -0.37 -3.43
CA LYS A 144 14.00 0.79 -4.32
C LYS A 144 12.82 1.67 -3.90
N ALA A 145 11.65 1.08 -3.68
CA ALA A 145 10.46 1.84 -3.25
C ALA A 145 10.69 2.55 -1.91
N LEU A 146 11.33 1.87 -0.95
CA LEU A 146 11.67 2.49 0.32
C LEU A 146 12.70 3.62 0.15
N SER A 147 13.73 3.43 -0.68
CA SER A 147 14.74 4.45 -0.96
C SER A 147 14.14 5.68 -1.62
N GLU A 148 13.21 5.50 -2.57
CA GLU A 148 12.50 6.60 -3.21
C GLU A 148 11.61 7.34 -2.21
N ALA A 149 10.85 6.61 -1.39
CA ALA A 149 10.04 7.23 -0.33
C ALA A 149 10.90 8.04 0.64
N MET A 150 12.06 7.52 1.04
CA MET A 150 13.01 8.23 1.92
C MET A 150 13.63 9.45 1.22
N ARG A 151 14.01 9.34 -0.06
CA ARG A 151 14.62 10.43 -0.83
C ARG A 151 13.73 11.65 -0.93
N ILE A 152 12.45 11.44 -1.24
CA ILE A 152 11.49 12.54 -1.39
C ILE A 152 11.00 13.10 -0.05
N THR A 153 11.25 12.40 1.06
CA THR A 153 10.88 12.85 2.40
C THR A 153 11.98 13.75 2.96
N LYS A 154 11.60 14.90 3.51
CA LYS A 154 12.52 15.86 4.14
C LYS A 154 13.30 15.23 5.30
N SER A 155 14.50 15.72 5.53
CA SER A 155 15.25 15.38 6.74
C SER A 155 14.42 15.72 7.98
N GLY A 156 14.27 14.75 8.89
CA GLY A 156 13.37 14.86 10.05
C GLY A 156 11.88 14.64 9.77
N GLY A 157 11.51 14.35 8.53
CA GLY A 157 10.16 13.92 8.15
C GLY A 157 9.88 12.45 8.51
N TYR A 158 8.69 11.97 8.16
CA TYR A 158 8.25 10.61 8.51
C TYR A 158 7.81 9.82 7.28
N VAL A 159 8.26 8.57 7.21
CA VAL A 159 7.80 7.60 6.21
C VAL A 159 6.98 6.52 6.93
N PHE A 160 5.70 6.40 6.57
CA PHE A 160 4.82 5.34 7.05
C PHE A 160 4.78 4.22 6.04
N VAL A 161 5.13 3.02 6.47
CA VAL A 161 5.20 1.84 5.59
C VAL A 161 4.31 0.74 6.13
N ALA A 162 3.44 0.17 5.28
CA ALA A 162 2.62 -0.97 5.64
C ALA A 162 3.16 -2.26 5.01
N TYR A 163 3.14 -3.33 5.79
CA TYR A 163 3.55 -4.67 5.38
C TYR A 163 2.46 -5.70 5.67
N CYS A 164 2.32 -6.71 4.82
CA CYS A 164 1.59 -7.90 5.16
C CYS A 164 2.41 -8.79 6.09
N MET A 165 1.89 -9.05 7.28
CA MET A 165 2.49 -10.01 8.20
C MET A 165 2.04 -11.43 7.86
N VAL A 166 2.93 -12.41 8.08
CA VAL A 166 2.65 -13.82 7.79
C VAL A 166 1.53 -14.35 8.68
N ASP A 167 1.58 -14.09 9.99
CA ASP A 167 0.64 -14.65 10.96
C ASP A 167 -0.84 -14.30 10.66
N PRO A 168 -1.22 -13.02 10.45
CA PRO A 168 -2.59 -12.71 10.05
C PRO A 168 -2.98 -13.31 8.69
N SER A 169 -2.06 -13.44 7.76
CA SER A 169 -2.32 -14.07 6.46
C SER A 169 -2.59 -15.55 6.60
N VAL A 170 -1.85 -16.25 7.44
CA VAL A 170 -2.06 -17.66 7.79
C VAL A 170 -3.39 -17.82 8.52
N LEU A 171 -3.65 -17.02 9.55
CA LEU A 171 -4.91 -17.09 10.32
C LEU A 171 -6.13 -16.84 9.43
N THR A 172 -6.06 -15.86 8.54
CA THR A 172 -7.17 -15.56 7.65
C THR A 172 -7.29 -16.59 6.51
N GLY A 173 -6.19 -16.90 5.85
CA GLY A 173 -6.18 -17.77 4.67
C GLY A 173 -6.48 -19.22 5.02
N ILE A 174 -5.98 -19.72 6.14
CA ILE A 174 -6.09 -21.12 6.54
C ILE A 174 -7.30 -21.34 7.44
N PHE A 175 -7.35 -20.66 8.59
CA PHE A 175 -8.37 -20.94 9.61
C PHE A 175 -9.71 -20.29 9.31
N LYS A 176 -9.76 -18.98 9.02
CA LYS A 176 -11.01 -18.26 8.76
C LYS A 176 -11.71 -18.74 7.48
N ASN A 177 -10.93 -19.09 6.46
CA ASN A 177 -11.48 -19.61 5.20
C ASN A 177 -11.67 -21.14 5.20
N ASN A 178 -11.50 -21.79 6.36
CA ASN A 178 -11.67 -23.24 6.56
C ASN A 178 -10.81 -24.09 5.60
N LYS A 179 -9.57 -23.64 5.32
CA LYS A 179 -8.63 -24.32 4.42
C LYS A 179 -7.57 -25.14 5.14
N VAL A 180 -7.79 -25.47 6.41
CA VAL A 180 -6.82 -26.23 7.23
C VAL A 180 -6.49 -27.55 6.57
N GLN A 181 -7.51 -28.36 6.21
CA GLN A 181 -7.32 -29.67 5.58
C GLN A 181 -6.55 -29.56 4.26
N GLN A 182 -6.95 -28.64 3.39
CA GLN A 182 -6.26 -28.38 2.13
C GLN A 182 -4.79 -27.95 2.36
N SER A 183 -4.53 -27.14 3.38
CA SER A 183 -3.18 -26.69 3.71
C SER A 183 -2.28 -27.80 4.24
N ILE A 184 -2.84 -28.80 4.92
CA ILE A 184 -2.13 -30.01 5.33
C ILE A 184 -1.81 -30.87 4.09
N GLU A 185 -2.79 -31.11 3.21
CA GLU A 185 -2.62 -31.87 1.97
C GLU A 185 -1.58 -31.23 1.04
N ASP A 186 -1.57 -29.90 0.98
CA ASP A 186 -0.57 -29.12 0.22
C ASP A 186 0.80 -29.07 0.91
N GLY A 187 0.94 -29.63 2.13
CA GLY A 187 2.16 -29.63 2.94
C GLY A 187 2.60 -28.21 3.35
N LEU A 188 1.64 -27.32 3.58
CA LEU A 188 1.86 -25.98 4.12
C LEU A 188 1.85 -25.98 5.66
N ILE A 189 1.21 -27.00 6.27
CA ILE A 189 1.15 -27.25 7.71
C ILE A 189 1.59 -28.67 7.95
N ASP A 190 2.55 -28.88 8.85
CA ASP A 190 2.91 -30.19 9.37
C ASP A 190 1.97 -30.58 10.52
N THR A 191 1.55 -31.85 10.55
CA THR A 191 0.71 -32.42 11.63
C THR A 191 1.57 -33.06 12.69
#